data_d42e3a4dab8bf4d4412aafe6b3b801dc
#
_entry.id   d42e3a4dab8bf4d4412aafe6b3b801dc
#
_cell.length_a   1.000
_cell.length_b   1.000
_cell.length_c   1.000
_cell.angle_alpha   90.00
_cell.angle_beta   90.00
_cell.angle_gamma   90.00
#
_symmetry.space_group_name_H-M   'P 1'
#
loop_
_entity.id
_entity.type
_entity.pdbx_description
1 polymer ?
#
loop_
_entity_poly.entity_id
_entity_poly.type
_entity_poly.pdbx_seq_one_letter_code
_entity_poly.pdbx_strand_id
1 'polypeptide(L)'
;IDADGNLLENGGQVVTHDSEKTPVYGMLNRSGYIKNLVTNINAQAGLTADLGMLVKGLSVTGLMAYQTNSANQTKTTQDFERYVMNGDPTDLNFILKGTNTNSALQYAKNSTSYYNLNLYANANYNHMFGAHSISALAYIFYQQLETESLQGAQMLPYKRRSIGGSATYGYKERYFVKADLGYSGSEQFHPNHRYMVTPSISVSWIVSDEKFLKHLRWLDLLKLRISYGVTANDQLGNARMLYEDYMDVKGNEGLKGNPLLSAEKMKKQNYGFDLGFFKGLTVSFDWYKSICDNMLVSSGELVPEYQGIALENYPKLNKGRMENQGFELSAMYSKLLNKHWSFYLGGAFSYNKNKVIDVMEAENVGYTYPYKTQGYSRGQYWGYIIDYSNGNGMFNFRDELEKSGLSYAFGTPRVGDFIYKDLNGDKVIDEKDKAPVGYSKYPRQYYNLSGGLRFKNWELNFMFQGAGKVTTVIEGVGAYESAYQGVFNDIHLNAWTEERWNNGETITYPALSLKESTNHQPNSFFIMDASYLRLKNAEIAYTLPVHISQKVMAQRIRISLSGQNLFTIDNMRS
;
A
#
# COMPACT_ATOMS: atom_id res chain seq x y z
N ILE A 1 43.68 -11.57 -1.25
CA ILE A 1 44.64 -10.54 -1.71
C ILE A 1 45.97 -10.89 -1.05
N ASP A 2 47.03 -10.98 -1.80
CA ASP A 2 48.39 -11.14 -1.27
C ASP A 2 48.90 -9.86 -0.62
N ALA A 3 50.11 -9.90 -0.05
CA ALA A 3 50.72 -8.74 0.60
C ALA A 3 50.95 -7.54 -0.35
N ASP A 4 50.96 -7.79 -1.67
CA ASP A 4 51.16 -6.79 -2.72
C ASP A 4 49.80 -6.28 -3.28
N GLY A 5 48.65 -6.73 -2.73
CA GLY A 5 47.32 -6.31 -3.12
C GLY A 5 46.71 -7.07 -4.31
N ASN A 6 47.36 -8.14 -4.82
CA ASN A 6 46.87 -8.93 -5.93
C ASN A 6 45.83 -9.94 -5.45
N LEU A 7 44.83 -10.24 -6.31
CA LEU A 7 43.88 -11.31 -6.06
C LEU A 7 44.58 -12.65 -6.11
N LEU A 8 44.51 -13.42 -5.05
CA LEU A 8 45.03 -14.80 -5.05
C LEU A 8 44.30 -15.67 -6.07
N GLU A 9 45.03 -16.53 -6.79
CA GLU A 9 44.43 -17.59 -7.60
C GLU A 9 43.47 -18.41 -6.73
N ASN A 10 42.30 -18.77 -7.21
CA ASN A 10 41.21 -19.39 -6.48
C ASN A 10 40.39 -18.46 -5.55
N GLY A 11 40.47 -17.14 -5.74
CA GLY A 11 39.60 -16.17 -5.06
C GLY A 11 39.93 -15.89 -3.60
N GLY A 12 41.13 -16.26 -3.14
CA GLY A 12 41.67 -15.88 -1.84
C GLY A 12 40.94 -16.43 -0.62
N GLN A 13 41.53 -16.19 0.53
CA GLN A 13 40.93 -16.49 1.83
C GLN A 13 39.93 -15.41 2.22
N VAL A 14 38.87 -15.79 2.93
CA VAL A 14 37.89 -14.85 3.45
C VAL A 14 38.42 -14.28 4.77
N VAL A 15 38.89 -13.05 4.72
CA VAL A 15 39.39 -12.33 5.90
C VAL A 15 38.27 -11.43 6.44
N THR A 16 38.11 -11.41 7.74
CA THR A 16 37.05 -10.65 8.42
C THR A 16 37.48 -10.24 9.82
N HIS A 17 36.68 -9.39 10.48
CA HIS A 17 36.84 -9.09 11.90
C HIS A 17 36.28 -10.24 12.76
N ASP A 18 36.79 -10.43 13.97
CA ASP A 18 36.41 -11.55 14.85
C ASP A 18 34.90 -11.56 15.19
N SER A 19 34.31 -10.37 15.34
CA SER A 19 32.86 -10.23 15.58
C SER A 19 31.97 -10.50 14.37
N GLU A 20 32.54 -10.46 13.14
CA GLU A 20 31.77 -10.62 11.92
C GLU A 20 31.80 -12.08 11.44
N LYS A 21 30.67 -12.79 11.62
CA LYS A 21 30.54 -14.21 11.27
C LYS A 21 30.13 -14.42 9.81
N THR A 22 29.56 -13.39 9.18
CA THR A 22 28.96 -13.44 7.84
C THR A 22 29.54 -12.38 6.90
N PRO A 23 30.87 -12.34 6.67
CA PRO A 23 31.50 -11.32 5.87
C PRO A 23 30.92 -11.30 4.45
N VAL A 24 30.64 -10.10 3.93
CA VAL A 24 29.98 -9.87 2.64
C VAL A 24 30.69 -10.61 1.50
N TYR A 25 32.01 -10.55 1.44
CA TYR A 25 32.78 -11.26 0.40
C TYR A 25 32.56 -12.77 0.45
N GLY A 26 32.62 -13.38 1.64
CA GLY A 26 32.40 -14.80 1.84
C GLY A 26 30.97 -15.21 1.46
N MET A 27 29.99 -14.39 1.90
CA MET A 27 28.58 -14.64 1.58
C MET A 27 28.29 -14.56 0.09
N LEU A 28 28.88 -13.60 -0.64
CA LEU A 28 28.67 -13.45 -2.08
C LEU A 28 29.43 -14.49 -2.93
N ASN A 29 30.62 -14.89 -2.50
CA ASN A 29 31.52 -15.69 -3.36
C ASN A 29 31.71 -17.13 -2.90
N ARG A 30 31.39 -17.47 -1.64
CA ARG A 30 31.71 -18.76 -1.02
C ARG A 30 30.53 -19.48 -0.39
N SER A 31 29.39 -18.83 -0.17
CA SER A 31 28.24 -19.44 0.55
C SER A 31 27.30 -20.24 -0.35
N GLY A 32 27.53 -20.27 -1.66
CA GLY A 32 26.63 -20.90 -2.63
C GLY A 32 25.83 -19.88 -3.44
N TYR A 33 24.72 -20.31 -4.00
CA TYR A 33 23.86 -19.45 -4.82
C TYR A 33 22.37 -19.83 -4.70
N ILE A 34 21.52 -18.91 -5.04
CA ILE A 34 20.08 -19.13 -5.19
C ILE A 34 19.72 -18.90 -6.66
N LYS A 35 19.15 -19.94 -7.29
CA LYS A 35 18.58 -19.85 -8.63
C LYS A 35 17.07 -19.93 -8.55
N ASN A 36 16.40 -18.88 -9.00
CA ASN A 36 14.95 -18.84 -9.09
C ASN A 36 14.53 -18.94 -10.57
N LEU A 37 13.66 -19.90 -10.85
CA LEU A 37 12.98 -20.03 -12.14
C LEU A 37 11.49 -19.80 -11.91
N VAL A 38 10.97 -18.72 -12.46
CA VAL A 38 9.55 -18.37 -12.38
C VAL A 38 8.91 -18.57 -13.75
N THR A 39 7.88 -19.40 -13.80
CA THR A 39 7.09 -19.66 -15.00
C THR A 39 5.68 -19.12 -14.80
N ASN A 40 5.26 -18.18 -15.65
CA ASN A 40 3.90 -17.65 -15.67
C ASN A 40 3.23 -18.08 -16.96
N ILE A 41 2.08 -18.73 -16.85
CA ILE A 41 1.23 -19.06 -18.00
C ILE A 41 -0.11 -18.41 -17.79
N ASN A 42 -0.54 -17.61 -18.76
CA ASN A 42 -1.87 -17.02 -18.82
C ASN A 42 -2.51 -17.44 -20.15
N ALA A 43 -3.51 -18.28 -20.06
CA ALA A 43 -4.26 -18.76 -21.21
C ALA A 43 -5.72 -18.30 -21.12
N GLN A 44 -6.24 -17.81 -22.22
CA GLN A 44 -7.64 -17.36 -22.31
C GLN A 44 -8.24 -17.84 -23.62
N ALA A 45 -9.42 -18.42 -23.54
CA ALA A 45 -10.22 -18.79 -24.68
C ALA A 45 -11.64 -18.27 -24.51
N GLY A 46 -12.22 -17.71 -25.56
CA GLY A 46 -13.56 -17.16 -25.53
C GLY A 46 -14.26 -17.30 -26.87
N LEU A 47 -15.56 -17.49 -26.79
CA LEU A 47 -16.46 -17.53 -27.94
C LEU A 47 -17.59 -16.53 -27.74
N THR A 48 -17.85 -15.73 -28.74
CA THR A 48 -19.01 -14.83 -28.76
C THR A 48 -19.91 -15.19 -29.95
N ALA A 49 -21.17 -15.43 -29.66
CA ALA A 49 -22.20 -15.63 -30.64
C ALA A 49 -23.11 -14.40 -30.73
N ASP A 50 -23.22 -13.81 -31.89
CA ASP A 50 -24.24 -12.81 -32.20
C ASP A 50 -25.55 -13.52 -32.50
N LEU A 51 -26.56 -13.32 -31.68
CA LEU A 51 -27.88 -13.86 -31.80
C LEU A 51 -28.89 -12.83 -32.36
N GLY A 52 -28.38 -11.81 -33.02
CA GLY A 52 -29.17 -10.72 -33.61
C GLY A 52 -30.20 -11.17 -34.61
N MET A 53 -30.02 -12.37 -35.21
CA MET A 53 -31.02 -13.00 -36.06
C MET A 53 -32.27 -13.50 -35.31
N LEU A 54 -32.10 -13.84 -34.01
CA LEU A 54 -33.21 -14.28 -33.16
C LEU A 54 -33.83 -13.09 -32.43
N VAL A 55 -32.97 -12.25 -31.80
CA VAL A 55 -33.37 -11.05 -31.09
C VAL A 55 -32.34 -9.95 -31.39
N LYS A 56 -32.77 -8.89 -32.04
CA LYS A 56 -31.89 -7.76 -32.43
C LYS A 56 -31.18 -7.20 -31.17
N GLY A 57 -29.86 -7.18 -31.21
CA GLY A 57 -29.03 -6.65 -30.14
C GLY A 57 -28.66 -7.66 -29.04
N LEU A 58 -28.99 -8.95 -29.21
CA LEU A 58 -28.63 -10.02 -28.29
C LEU A 58 -27.31 -10.67 -28.72
N SER A 59 -26.38 -10.82 -27.79
CA SER A 59 -25.16 -11.61 -27.95
C SER A 59 -24.88 -12.44 -26.67
N VAL A 60 -24.25 -13.59 -26.87
CA VAL A 60 -23.83 -14.48 -25.77
C VAL A 60 -22.33 -14.70 -25.87
N THR A 61 -21.62 -14.59 -24.75
CA THR A 61 -20.18 -14.82 -24.67
C THR A 61 -19.87 -15.85 -23.61
N GLY A 62 -19.03 -16.83 -23.93
CA GLY A 62 -18.42 -17.76 -22.99
C GLY A 62 -16.91 -17.51 -22.96
N LEU A 63 -16.33 -17.47 -21.79
CA LEU A 63 -14.92 -17.22 -21.54
C LEU A 63 -14.37 -18.20 -20.52
N MET A 64 -13.22 -18.78 -20.82
CA MET A 64 -12.39 -19.54 -19.87
C MET A 64 -11.03 -18.84 -19.78
N ALA A 65 -10.58 -18.55 -18.57
CA ALA A 65 -9.24 -18.03 -18.30
C ALA A 65 -8.54 -18.91 -17.28
N TYR A 66 -7.33 -19.33 -17.61
CA TYR A 66 -6.47 -20.12 -16.75
C TYR A 66 -5.13 -19.39 -16.56
N GLN A 67 -4.79 -19.20 -15.32
CA GLN A 67 -3.53 -18.57 -14.92
C GLN A 67 -2.79 -19.51 -13.98
N THR A 68 -1.51 -19.76 -14.23
CA THR A 68 -0.64 -20.45 -13.27
C THR A 68 0.68 -19.71 -13.14
N ASN A 69 1.20 -19.71 -11.93
CA ASN A 69 2.55 -19.26 -11.61
C ASN A 69 3.25 -20.40 -10.86
N SER A 70 4.42 -20.79 -11.35
CA SER A 70 5.27 -21.77 -10.70
C SER A 70 6.63 -21.15 -10.46
N ALA A 71 7.05 -21.07 -9.21
CA ALA A 71 8.36 -20.59 -8.82
C ALA A 71 9.18 -21.77 -8.26
N ASN A 72 10.25 -22.13 -8.95
CA ASN A 72 11.18 -23.16 -8.56
C ASN A 72 12.48 -22.52 -8.10
N GLN A 73 12.81 -22.70 -6.84
CA GLN A 73 14.05 -22.21 -6.25
C GLN A 73 15.00 -23.39 -6.01
N THR A 74 16.18 -23.30 -6.57
CA THR A 74 17.32 -24.14 -6.18
C THR A 74 18.23 -23.28 -5.32
N LYS A 75 18.37 -23.66 -4.06
CA LYS A 75 19.28 -23.04 -3.10
C LYS A 75 20.45 -23.97 -2.89
N THR A 76 21.65 -23.45 -3.05
CA THR A 76 22.87 -24.13 -2.63
C THR A 76 23.43 -23.41 -1.42
N THR A 77 23.96 -24.17 -0.47
CA THR A 77 24.63 -23.63 0.72
C THR A 77 25.97 -24.35 0.90
N GLN A 78 26.95 -23.57 1.32
CA GLN A 78 28.29 -24.04 1.60
C GLN A 78 28.86 -23.26 2.76
N ASP A 79 29.49 -23.96 3.71
CA ASP A 79 30.31 -23.32 4.72
C ASP A 79 31.69 -23.03 4.15
N PHE A 80 32.31 -21.96 4.61
CA PHE A 80 33.63 -21.53 4.14
C PHE A 80 34.50 -21.10 5.31
N GLU A 81 35.79 -21.30 5.18
CA GLU A 81 36.79 -20.90 6.15
C GLU A 81 36.85 -19.37 6.26
N ARG A 82 36.99 -18.90 7.49
CA ARG A 82 37.19 -17.47 7.80
C ARG A 82 38.52 -17.28 8.54
N TYR A 83 39.19 -16.23 8.17
CA TYR A 83 40.46 -15.86 8.79
C TYR A 83 40.32 -14.47 9.43
N VAL A 84 40.95 -14.30 10.56
CA VAL A 84 40.97 -13.03 11.32
C VAL A 84 42.43 -12.64 11.50
N MET A 85 42.72 -11.35 11.33
CA MET A 85 44.06 -10.81 11.57
C MET A 85 44.44 -10.95 13.05
N ASN A 86 45.61 -11.45 13.33
CA ASN A 86 46.11 -11.68 14.68
C ASN A 86 46.83 -10.42 15.21
N GLY A 87 46.03 -9.50 15.77
CA GLY A 87 46.48 -8.46 16.69
C GLY A 87 47.25 -7.27 16.10
N ASP A 88 48.36 -7.43 15.41
CA ASP A 88 49.20 -6.32 14.93
C ASP A 88 48.89 -5.99 13.47
N PRO A 89 48.47 -4.73 13.15
CA PRO A 89 48.24 -4.31 11.77
C PRO A 89 49.50 -4.30 10.88
N THR A 90 50.66 -4.34 11.50
CA THR A 90 51.93 -4.38 10.78
C THR A 90 52.45 -5.79 10.51
N ASP A 91 51.90 -6.80 11.21
CA ASP A 91 52.20 -8.23 10.99
C ASP A 91 50.95 -8.91 10.39
N LEU A 92 50.93 -9.10 9.08
CA LEU A 92 49.81 -9.71 8.34
C LEU A 92 49.69 -11.23 8.62
N ASN A 93 49.58 -11.58 9.87
CA ASN A 93 49.35 -12.95 10.31
C ASN A 93 47.85 -13.21 10.47
N PHE A 94 47.32 -14.21 9.80
CA PHE A 94 45.87 -14.56 9.82
C PHE A 94 45.64 -15.90 10.51
N ILE A 95 44.70 -15.91 11.42
CA ILE A 95 44.31 -17.10 12.17
C ILE A 95 42.96 -17.58 11.66
N LEU A 96 42.86 -18.90 11.40
CA LEU A 96 41.58 -19.56 11.09
C LEU A 96 40.64 -19.44 12.31
N LYS A 97 39.44 -18.92 12.11
CA LYS A 97 38.40 -18.80 13.12
C LYS A 97 37.23 -19.72 12.85
N GLY A 98 36.83 -20.45 13.90
CA GLY A 98 35.73 -21.39 13.87
C GLY A 98 36.13 -22.81 13.44
N THR A 99 35.16 -23.70 13.47
CA THR A 99 35.33 -25.10 13.06
C THR A 99 34.99 -25.34 11.61
N ASN A 100 34.73 -24.26 10.86
CA ASN A 100 34.22 -24.35 9.50
C ASN A 100 35.39 -24.61 8.55
N THR A 101 35.49 -25.79 8.10
CA THR A 101 36.24 -26.16 6.89
C THR A 101 35.36 -25.88 5.68
N ASN A 102 35.95 -25.58 4.52
CA ASN A 102 35.21 -25.50 3.27
C ASN A 102 34.40 -26.76 3.04
N SER A 103 33.09 -26.67 3.17
CA SER A 103 32.19 -27.83 2.99
C SER A 103 31.82 -28.03 1.52
N ALA A 104 31.38 -29.19 1.13
CA ALA A 104 30.77 -29.40 -0.18
C ALA A 104 29.44 -28.66 -0.28
N LEU A 105 29.08 -28.20 -1.49
CA LEU A 105 27.79 -27.58 -1.77
C LEU A 105 26.65 -28.54 -1.42
N GLN A 106 25.77 -28.07 -0.57
CA GLN A 106 24.51 -28.74 -0.25
C GLN A 106 23.39 -28.12 -1.11
N TYR A 107 22.49 -28.97 -1.57
CA TYR A 107 21.40 -28.57 -2.48
C TYR A 107 20.06 -28.74 -1.78
N ALA A 108 19.27 -27.70 -1.83
CA ALA A 108 17.87 -27.72 -1.43
C ALA A 108 17.00 -27.18 -2.58
N LYS A 109 15.88 -27.85 -2.82
CA LYS A 109 14.91 -27.39 -3.83
C LYS A 109 13.61 -27.05 -3.12
N ASN A 110 13.09 -25.86 -3.41
CA ASN A 110 11.78 -25.42 -2.97
C ASN A 110 10.95 -25.06 -4.19
N SER A 111 9.69 -25.49 -4.20
CA SER A 111 8.76 -25.17 -5.28
C SER A 111 7.49 -24.58 -4.69
N THR A 112 7.01 -23.53 -5.30
CA THR A 112 5.71 -22.93 -4.98
C THR A 112 4.94 -22.82 -6.27
N SER A 113 3.66 -23.19 -6.25
CA SER A 113 2.80 -22.97 -7.41
C SER A 113 1.41 -22.56 -6.98
N TYR A 114 0.75 -21.78 -7.84
CA TYR A 114 -0.68 -21.57 -7.75
C TYR A 114 -1.30 -21.65 -9.14
N TYR A 115 -2.57 -21.97 -9.19
CA TYR A 115 -3.38 -21.76 -10.38
C TYR A 115 -4.70 -21.06 -10.03
N ASN A 116 -5.22 -20.33 -11.01
CA ASN A 116 -6.49 -19.64 -10.94
C ASN A 116 -7.29 -19.94 -12.21
N LEU A 117 -8.36 -20.71 -12.05
CA LEU A 117 -9.32 -21.01 -13.13
C LEU A 117 -10.53 -20.11 -12.98
N ASN A 118 -10.87 -19.40 -14.07
CA ASN A 118 -12.07 -18.59 -14.15
C ASN A 118 -12.92 -19.04 -15.34
N LEU A 119 -14.19 -19.30 -15.07
CA LEU A 119 -15.20 -19.57 -16.08
C LEU A 119 -16.26 -18.47 -16.02
N TYR A 120 -16.54 -17.87 -17.15
CA TYR A 120 -17.48 -16.76 -17.24
C TYR A 120 -18.38 -16.96 -18.48
N ALA A 121 -19.67 -16.78 -18.30
CA ALA A 121 -20.57 -16.67 -19.42
C ALA A 121 -21.55 -15.50 -19.19
N ASN A 122 -21.89 -14.81 -20.25
CA ASN A 122 -22.84 -13.71 -20.19
C ASN A 122 -23.75 -13.67 -21.42
N ALA A 123 -24.92 -13.07 -21.22
CA ALA A 123 -25.82 -12.65 -22.28
C ALA A 123 -25.95 -11.12 -22.21
N ASN A 124 -25.66 -10.45 -23.32
CA ASN A 124 -25.78 -9.00 -23.46
C ASN A 124 -26.92 -8.69 -24.41
N TYR A 125 -27.73 -7.73 -24.03
CA TYR A 125 -28.79 -7.19 -24.86
C TYR A 125 -28.66 -5.67 -24.96
N ASN A 126 -28.57 -5.11 -26.15
CA ASN A 126 -28.51 -3.69 -26.41
C ASN A 126 -29.43 -3.33 -27.56
N HIS A 127 -30.46 -2.53 -27.31
CA HIS A 127 -31.38 -2.11 -28.32
C HIS A 127 -31.96 -0.72 -28.05
N MET A 128 -32.22 0.02 -29.15
CA MET A 128 -32.90 1.32 -29.13
C MET A 128 -34.29 1.17 -29.72
N PHE A 129 -35.31 1.58 -28.96
CA PHE A 129 -36.71 1.65 -29.35
C PHE A 129 -37.15 3.12 -29.49
N GLY A 130 -36.85 3.74 -30.61
CA GLY A 130 -37.08 5.16 -30.79
C GLY A 130 -36.29 6.02 -29.80
N ALA A 131 -36.98 6.65 -28.83
CA ALA A 131 -36.35 7.49 -27.81
C ALA A 131 -35.89 6.68 -26.57
N HIS A 132 -36.09 5.40 -26.52
CA HIS A 132 -35.80 4.53 -25.38
C HIS A 132 -34.60 3.63 -25.71
N SER A 133 -33.60 3.63 -24.88
CA SER A 133 -32.45 2.72 -24.94
C SER A 133 -32.50 1.72 -23.80
N ILE A 134 -32.27 0.46 -24.10
CA ILE A 134 -32.19 -0.62 -23.11
C ILE A 134 -30.86 -1.34 -23.33
N SER A 135 -30.08 -1.42 -22.25
CA SER A 135 -28.88 -2.25 -22.18
C SER A 135 -29.02 -3.18 -20.98
N ALA A 136 -28.91 -4.48 -21.20
CA ALA A 136 -29.01 -5.47 -20.14
C ALA A 136 -27.88 -6.49 -20.27
N LEU A 137 -27.40 -6.95 -19.13
CA LEU A 137 -26.39 -7.99 -18.98
C LEU A 137 -26.90 -9.00 -17.94
N ALA A 138 -26.83 -10.28 -18.26
CA ALA A 138 -26.93 -11.37 -17.29
C ALA A 138 -25.64 -12.19 -17.36
N TYR A 139 -25.11 -12.63 -16.22
CA TYR A 139 -23.86 -13.39 -16.21
C TYR A 139 -23.86 -14.50 -15.16
N ILE A 140 -23.04 -15.49 -15.41
CA ILE A 140 -22.61 -16.51 -14.45
C ILE A 140 -21.09 -16.51 -14.40
N PHE A 141 -20.54 -16.73 -13.21
CA PHE A 141 -19.10 -16.73 -12.96
C PHE A 141 -18.73 -17.81 -11.96
N TYR A 142 -17.64 -18.52 -12.25
CA TYR A 142 -16.99 -19.46 -11.35
C TYR A 142 -15.50 -19.18 -11.29
N GLN A 143 -14.94 -19.21 -10.09
CA GLN A 143 -13.51 -19.09 -9.85
C GLN A 143 -13.03 -20.19 -8.91
N GLN A 144 -11.87 -20.77 -9.22
CA GLN A 144 -11.12 -21.63 -8.33
C GLN A 144 -9.67 -21.18 -8.31
N LEU A 145 -9.19 -20.79 -7.12
CA LEU A 145 -7.80 -20.45 -6.85
C LEU A 145 -7.23 -21.48 -5.89
N GLU A 146 -6.11 -22.08 -6.24
CA GLU A 146 -5.42 -23.08 -5.43
C GLU A 146 -3.94 -22.74 -5.35
N THR A 147 -3.35 -22.91 -4.16
CA THR A 147 -1.95 -22.59 -3.89
C THR A 147 -1.31 -23.77 -3.17
N GLU A 148 -0.42 -24.47 -3.86
CA GLU A 148 0.18 -25.73 -3.40
C GLU A 148 1.26 -25.57 -2.32
N SER A 149 1.78 -24.36 -2.15
CA SER A 149 2.91 -24.09 -1.26
C SER A 149 2.54 -23.76 0.19
N LEU A 150 1.25 -23.73 0.51
CA LEU A 150 0.76 -23.34 1.83
C LEU A 150 0.57 -24.57 2.72
N GLN A 151 0.44 -24.34 4.03
CA GLN A 151 0.22 -25.39 5.03
C GLN A 151 -1.15 -25.24 5.70
N GLY A 152 -1.64 -26.33 6.26
CA GLY A 152 -2.91 -26.35 6.96
C GLY A 152 -4.09 -26.00 6.06
N ALA A 153 -5.06 -25.26 6.58
CA ALA A 153 -6.26 -24.88 5.84
C ALA A 153 -5.99 -23.99 4.62
N GLN A 154 -4.84 -23.33 4.56
CA GLN A 154 -4.47 -22.53 3.40
C GLN A 154 -4.24 -23.37 2.13
N MET A 155 -4.02 -24.68 2.26
CA MET A 155 -3.96 -25.63 1.14
C MET A 155 -5.31 -25.83 0.47
N LEU A 156 -6.41 -25.54 1.18
CA LEU A 156 -7.76 -25.70 0.62
C LEU A 156 -8.02 -24.67 -0.48
N PRO A 157 -8.63 -25.08 -1.59
CA PRO A 157 -8.91 -24.17 -2.69
C PRO A 157 -9.88 -23.08 -2.28
N TYR A 158 -9.67 -21.90 -2.85
CA TYR A 158 -10.59 -20.79 -2.73
C TYR A 158 -11.57 -20.82 -3.90
N LYS A 159 -12.82 -21.13 -3.62
CA LYS A 159 -13.84 -21.24 -4.67
C LYS A 159 -14.94 -20.20 -4.48
N ARG A 160 -15.32 -19.57 -5.56
CA ARG A 160 -16.40 -18.58 -5.65
C ARG A 160 -17.28 -18.86 -6.86
N ARG A 161 -18.56 -18.64 -6.71
CA ARG A 161 -19.53 -18.63 -7.80
C ARG A 161 -20.47 -17.44 -7.67
N SER A 162 -20.84 -16.88 -8.80
CA SER A 162 -21.73 -15.72 -8.85
C SER A 162 -22.68 -15.83 -10.02
N ILE A 163 -23.89 -15.35 -9.82
CA ILE A 163 -24.86 -15.04 -10.86
C ILE A 163 -25.29 -13.60 -10.64
N GLY A 164 -25.50 -12.87 -11.70
CA GLY A 164 -25.93 -11.49 -11.57
C GLY A 164 -26.41 -10.91 -12.89
N GLY A 165 -26.90 -9.70 -12.78
CA GLY A 165 -27.36 -8.95 -13.92
C GLY A 165 -27.31 -7.45 -13.68
N SER A 166 -27.33 -6.74 -14.80
CA SER A 166 -27.34 -5.28 -14.89
C SER A 166 -28.37 -4.87 -15.92
N ALA A 167 -29.14 -3.84 -15.65
CA ALA A 167 -30.04 -3.25 -16.60
C ALA A 167 -29.91 -1.73 -16.57
N THR A 168 -29.71 -1.13 -17.73
CA THR A 168 -29.69 0.32 -17.93
C THR A 168 -30.83 0.70 -18.86
N TYR A 169 -31.64 1.62 -18.42
CA TYR A 169 -32.68 2.24 -19.22
C TYR A 169 -32.31 3.70 -19.46
N GLY A 170 -32.34 4.12 -20.71
CA GLY A 170 -32.14 5.50 -21.14
C GLY A 170 -33.37 6.05 -21.85
N TYR A 171 -33.70 7.30 -21.58
CA TYR A 171 -34.77 8.02 -22.27
C TYR A 171 -34.22 9.28 -22.93
N LYS A 172 -34.42 9.38 -24.24
CA LYS A 172 -33.95 10.49 -25.09
C LYS A 172 -32.45 10.79 -24.93
N GLU A 173 -31.65 9.79 -24.52
CA GLU A 173 -30.22 9.95 -24.22
C GLU A 173 -29.89 11.02 -23.18
N ARG A 174 -30.85 11.37 -22.31
CA ARG A 174 -30.72 12.38 -21.26
C ARG A 174 -30.89 11.84 -19.86
N TYR A 175 -31.86 10.94 -19.68
CA TYR A 175 -32.18 10.36 -18.39
C TYR A 175 -31.78 8.89 -18.41
N PHE A 176 -30.98 8.49 -17.44
CA PHE A 176 -30.54 7.10 -17.34
C PHE A 176 -30.77 6.59 -15.93
N VAL A 177 -31.29 5.38 -15.85
CA VAL A 177 -31.40 4.61 -14.63
C VAL A 177 -30.72 3.28 -14.86
N LYS A 178 -29.81 2.90 -13.96
CA LYS A 178 -29.14 1.61 -13.98
C LYS A 178 -29.38 0.89 -12.68
N ALA A 179 -29.74 -0.38 -12.74
CA ALA A 179 -29.85 -1.27 -11.60
C ALA A 179 -28.96 -2.49 -11.83
N ASP A 180 -28.23 -2.88 -10.80
CA ASP A 180 -27.39 -4.07 -10.79
C ASP A 180 -27.79 -4.96 -9.61
N LEU A 181 -27.76 -6.25 -9.80
CA LEU A 181 -27.99 -7.24 -8.76
C LEU A 181 -26.98 -8.38 -8.91
N GLY A 182 -26.19 -8.61 -7.87
CA GLY A 182 -25.29 -9.75 -7.76
C GLY A 182 -25.74 -10.70 -6.68
N TYR A 183 -25.64 -11.99 -6.95
CA TYR A 183 -25.80 -13.07 -5.99
C TYR A 183 -24.56 -13.95 -6.04
N SER A 184 -23.72 -13.86 -5.02
CA SER A 184 -22.41 -14.49 -4.99
C SER A 184 -22.27 -15.40 -3.77
N GLY A 185 -21.64 -16.54 -3.94
CA GLY A 185 -21.33 -17.49 -2.87
C GLY A 185 -19.84 -17.83 -2.84
N SER A 186 -19.29 -17.90 -1.64
CA SER A 186 -17.90 -18.27 -1.38
C SER A 186 -17.83 -19.43 -0.39
N GLU A 187 -16.99 -20.43 -0.68
CA GLU A 187 -16.76 -21.57 0.22
C GLU A 187 -16.02 -21.21 1.50
N GLN A 188 -15.58 -19.96 1.63
CA GLN A 188 -14.96 -19.46 2.86
C GLN A 188 -15.92 -19.35 4.04
N PHE A 189 -17.22 -19.43 3.78
CA PHE A 189 -18.29 -19.33 4.78
C PHE A 189 -19.13 -20.59 4.84
N HIS A 190 -19.70 -20.85 6.02
CA HIS A 190 -20.59 -22.00 6.24
C HIS A 190 -21.72 -22.04 5.19
N PRO A 191 -22.18 -23.22 4.73
CA PRO A 191 -23.23 -23.34 3.69
C PRO A 191 -24.45 -22.44 3.86
N ASN A 192 -24.89 -22.23 5.09
CA ASN A 192 -26.06 -21.41 5.40
C ASN A 192 -25.80 -19.89 5.32
N HIS A 193 -24.54 -19.44 5.32
CA HIS A 193 -24.15 -18.02 5.34
C HIS A 193 -23.22 -17.62 4.20
N ARG A 194 -22.95 -18.53 3.23
CA ARG A 194 -21.99 -18.30 2.15
C ARG A 194 -22.47 -17.39 1.03
N TYR A 195 -23.80 -17.20 0.91
CA TYR A 195 -24.36 -16.40 -0.18
C TYR A 195 -24.66 -14.97 0.27
N MET A 196 -24.35 -14.04 -0.62
CA MET A 196 -24.56 -12.61 -0.41
C MET A 196 -25.24 -11.96 -1.61
N VAL A 197 -26.12 -11.02 -1.34
CA VAL A 197 -26.80 -10.19 -2.33
C VAL A 197 -26.15 -8.81 -2.33
N THR A 198 -25.79 -8.33 -3.52
CA THR A 198 -25.11 -7.04 -3.74
C THR A 198 -25.89 -6.19 -4.74
N PRO A 199 -26.94 -5.47 -4.28
CA PRO A 199 -27.72 -4.57 -5.14
C PRO A 199 -26.99 -3.24 -5.34
N SER A 200 -27.18 -2.63 -6.50
CA SER A 200 -26.86 -1.21 -6.73
C SER A 200 -27.87 -0.53 -7.64
N ILE A 201 -27.99 0.77 -7.49
CA ILE A 201 -28.78 1.64 -8.36
C ILE A 201 -28.03 2.92 -8.63
N SER A 202 -28.10 3.39 -9.86
CA SER A 202 -27.58 4.70 -10.24
C SER A 202 -28.54 5.43 -11.17
N VAL A 203 -28.56 6.75 -11.02
CA VAL A 203 -29.35 7.66 -11.85
C VAL A 203 -28.42 8.72 -12.40
N SER A 204 -28.57 9.07 -13.67
CA SER A 204 -27.87 10.19 -14.25
C SER A 204 -28.78 11.01 -15.17
N TRP A 205 -28.54 12.31 -15.20
CA TRP A 205 -29.29 13.26 -16.01
C TRP A 205 -28.31 14.18 -16.75
N ILE A 206 -28.40 14.20 -18.08
CA ILE A 206 -27.68 15.13 -18.93
C ILE A 206 -28.51 16.41 -19.07
N VAL A 207 -28.27 17.34 -18.17
CA VAL A 207 -29.04 18.58 -18.02
C VAL A 207 -28.76 19.54 -19.19
N SER A 208 -27.52 19.51 -19.73
CA SER A 208 -27.13 20.35 -20.87
C SER A 208 -27.99 20.12 -22.12
N ASP A 209 -28.56 18.91 -22.27
CA ASP A 209 -29.40 18.58 -23.43
C ASP A 209 -30.85 19.03 -23.29
N GLU A 210 -31.21 19.63 -22.16
CA GLU A 210 -32.55 20.18 -21.95
C GLU A 210 -32.76 21.46 -22.76
N LYS A 211 -33.99 21.67 -23.19
CA LYS A 211 -34.36 22.80 -24.05
C LYS A 211 -33.96 24.15 -23.44
N PHE A 212 -34.05 24.29 -22.11
CA PHE A 212 -33.75 25.53 -21.41
C PHE A 212 -32.24 25.85 -21.31
N LEU A 213 -31.33 24.86 -21.51
CA LEU A 213 -29.88 25.05 -21.51
C LEU A 213 -29.25 25.00 -22.90
N LYS A 214 -29.92 24.46 -23.92
CA LYS A 214 -29.38 24.32 -25.28
C LYS A 214 -28.93 25.64 -25.94
N HIS A 215 -29.40 26.77 -25.48
CA HIS A 215 -28.99 28.06 -25.99
C HIS A 215 -27.63 28.52 -25.45
N LEU A 216 -27.12 27.91 -24.39
CA LEU A 216 -25.84 28.27 -23.76
C LEU A 216 -24.66 27.63 -24.54
N ARG A 217 -24.13 28.36 -25.52
CA ARG A 217 -23.05 27.89 -26.40
C ARG A 217 -21.72 27.61 -25.70
N TRP A 218 -21.56 28.10 -24.50
CA TRP A 218 -20.35 27.90 -23.69
C TRP A 218 -20.42 26.64 -22.82
N LEU A 219 -21.60 26.05 -22.64
CA LEU A 219 -21.83 24.84 -21.88
C LEU A 219 -21.96 23.65 -22.84
N ASP A 220 -20.96 22.79 -22.88
CA ASP A 220 -20.94 21.61 -23.74
C ASP A 220 -21.58 20.40 -23.07
N LEU A 221 -21.38 20.27 -21.76
CA LEU A 221 -21.91 19.16 -20.95
C LEU A 221 -22.25 19.66 -19.54
N LEU A 222 -23.39 19.29 -19.03
CA LEU A 222 -23.74 19.25 -17.62
C LEU A 222 -24.47 17.95 -17.35
N LYS A 223 -23.77 17.02 -16.67
CA LYS A 223 -24.34 15.72 -16.28
C LYS A 223 -24.29 15.58 -14.76
N LEU A 224 -25.42 15.26 -14.17
CA LEU A 224 -25.53 14.93 -12.74
C LEU A 224 -25.58 13.42 -12.57
N ARG A 225 -24.96 12.92 -11.51
CA ARG A 225 -24.87 11.48 -11.21
C ARG A 225 -25.10 11.23 -9.72
N ILE A 226 -25.92 10.22 -9.43
CA ILE A 226 -26.13 9.73 -8.06
C ILE A 226 -26.11 8.21 -8.12
N SER A 227 -25.40 7.58 -7.20
CA SER A 227 -25.41 6.13 -7.07
C SER A 227 -25.39 5.69 -5.61
N TYR A 228 -26.04 4.56 -5.37
CA TYR A 228 -25.98 3.80 -4.13
C TYR A 228 -25.81 2.33 -4.44
N GLY A 229 -24.92 1.66 -3.72
CA GLY A 229 -24.72 0.23 -3.91
C GLY A 229 -24.12 -0.45 -2.70
N VAL A 230 -24.29 -1.76 -2.66
CA VAL A 230 -23.69 -2.65 -1.67
C VAL A 230 -22.69 -3.55 -2.39
N THR A 231 -21.46 -3.62 -1.89
CA THR A 231 -20.46 -4.60 -2.30
C THR A 231 -20.14 -5.51 -1.13
N ALA A 232 -19.67 -6.72 -1.40
CA ALA A 232 -19.28 -7.67 -0.39
C ALA A 232 -17.84 -8.10 -0.58
N ASN A 233 -17.14 -8.39 0.52
CA ASN A 233 -15.78 -8.89 0.54
C ASN A 233 -15.77 -10.24 1.27
N ASP A 234 -15.30 -11.28 0.58
CA ASP A 234 -15.12 -12.62 1.11
C ASP A 234 -13.65 -13.02 1.32
N GLN A 235 -12.74 -12.04 1.23
CA GLN A 235 -11.31 -12.24 1.45
C GLN A 235 -11.02 -12.30 2.96
N LEU A 236 -10.51 -13.43 3.41
CA LEU A 236 -10.13 -13.68 4.81
C LEU A 236 -8.62 -13.53 5.05
N GLY A 237 -7.92 -12.84 4.16
CA GLY A 237 -6.46 -12.78 4.16
C GLY A 237 -5.85 -14.17 3.88
N ASN A 238 -4.96 -14.61 4.76
CA ASN A 238 -4.36 -15.95 4.67
C ASN A 238 -5.21 -17.05 5.35
N ALA A 239 -6.29 -16.67 6.03
CA ALA A 239 -7.17 -17.66 6.66
C ALA A 239 -8.09 -18.33 5.63
N ARG A 240 -8.55 -19.53 5.96
CA ARG A 240 -9.52 -20.30 5.19
C ARG A 240 -10.55 -20.88 6.14
N MET A 241 -11.82 -20.93 5.71
CA MET A 241 -12.89 -21.65 6.40
C MET A 241 -12.96 -21.39 7.91
N LEU A 242 -12.91 -20.11 8.31
CA LEU A 242 -12.96 -19.67 9.72
C LEU A 242 -14.25 -20.08 10.46
N TYR A 243 -15.13 -20.81 9.81
CA TYR A 243 -16.32 -21.40 10.42
C TYR A 243 -16.09 -22.79 11.01
N GLU A 244 -14.94 -23.42 10.71
CA GLU A 244 -14.53 -24.71 11.26
C GLU A 244 -13.56 -24.54 12.43
N ASP A 245 -13.62 -25.44 13.41
CA ASP A 245 -12.66 -25.48 14.50
C ASP A 245 -11.29 -25.96 13.99
N TYR A 246 -10.26 -25.28 14.44
CA TYR A 246 -8.88 -25.61 14.10
C TYR A 246 -8.23 -26.46 15.20
N MET A 247 -7.61 -27.56 14.80
CA MET A 247 -6.74 -28.35 15.67
C MET A 247 -5.39 -28.54 14.95
N ASP A 248 -4.30 -28.50 15.70
CA ASP A 248 -3.00 -28.81 15.15
C ASP A 248 -2.81 -30.33 14.99
N VAL A 249 -1.71 -30.74 14.32
CA VAL A 249 -1.41 -32.15 14.08
C VAL A 249 -1.13 -32.95 15.36
N LYS A 250 -0.94 -32.28 16.49
CA LYS A 250 -0.73 -32.90 17.81
C LYS A 250 -2.02 -32.98 18.64
N GLY A 251 -3.14 -32.47 18.09
CA GLY A 251 -4.42 -32.47 18.76
C GLY A 251 -4.63 -31.27 19.72
N ASN A 252 -3.74 -30.27 19.68
CA ASN A 252 -3.96 -29.05 20.45
C ASN A 252 -5.05 -28.19 19.81
N GLU A 253 -5.90 -27.60 20.61
CA GLU A 253 -6.93 -26.68 20.16
C GLU A 253 -6.30 -25.41 19.63
N GLY A 254 -6.70 -25.02 18.42
CA GLY A 254 -6.35 -23.77 17.78
C GLY A 254 -7.54 -22.81 17.74
N LEU A 255 -7.61 -22.02 16.68
CA LEU A 255 -8.70 -21.05 16.48
C LEU A 255 -10.07 -21.76 16.47
N LYS A 256 -10.98 -21.31 17.31
CA LYS A 256 -12.38 -21.76 17.31
C LYS A 256 -13.10 -21.22 16.08
N GLY A 257 -13.84 -22.09 15.44
CA GLY A 257 -14.68 -21.75 14.29
C GLY A 257 -15.93 -20.98 14.70
N ASN A 258 -16.40 -20.14 13.77
CA ASN A 258 -17.68 -19.47 13.93
C ASN A 258 -18.57 -19.69 12.69
N PRO A 259 -19.55 -20.62 12.76
CA PRO A 259 -20.41 -20.93 11.61
C PRO A 259 -21.35 -19.78 11.20
N LEU A 260 -21.46 -18.72 12.00
CA LEU A 260 -22.29 -17.54 11.71
C LEU A 260 -21.54 -16.49 10.86
N LEU A 261 -20.26 -16.71 10.57
CA LEU A 261 -19.49 -15.78 9.75
C LEU A 261 -20.07 -15.61 8.36
N SER A 262 -20.07 -14.39 7.89
CA SER A 262 -20.50 -13.98 6.56
C SER A 262 -19.51 -12.96 5.95
N ALA A 263 -19.67 -12.68 4.67
CA ALA A 263 -18.85 -11.67 4.00
C ALA A 263 -19.06 -10.28 4.61
N GLU A 264 -17.98 -9.52 4.68
CA GLU A 264 -18.02 -8.10 5.00
C GLU A 264 -18.85 -7.34 3.96
N LYS A 265 -19.61 -6.36 4.38
CA LYS A 265 -20.47 -5.56 3.49
C LYS A 265 -20.04 -4.11 3.48
N MET A 266 -19.90 -3.55 2.29
CA MET A 266 -19.59 -2.14 2.12
C MET A 266 -20.76 -1.45 1.38
N LYS A 267 -21.42 -0.52 2.06
CA LYS A 267 -22.43 0.38 1.51
C LYS A 267 -21.73 1.61 0.97
N LYS A 268 -21.96 1.93 -0.30
CA LYS A 268 -21.33 3.05 -1.00
C LYS A 268 -22.37 4.01 -1.52
N GLN A 269 -22.11 5.30 -1.33
CA GLN A 269 -22.89 6.41 -1.88
C GLN A 269 -21.93 7.28 -2.68
N ASN A 270 -22.38 7.75 -3.84
CA ASN A 270 -21.63 8.70 -4.64
C ASN A 270 -22.59 9.73 -5.23
N TYR A 271 -22.17 10.99 -5.20
CA TYR A 271 -22.86 12.13 -5.78
C TYR A 271 -21.85 12.90 -6.62
N GLY A 272 -22.11 13.02 -7.91
CA GLY A 272 -21.15 13.63 -8.81
C GLY A 272 -21.78 14.47 -9.90
N PHE A 273 -20.94 15.26 -10.55
CA PHE A 273 -21.28 15.97 -11.76
C PHE A 273 -20.12 16.02 -12.73
N ASP A 274 -20.44 16.05 -14.02
CA ASP A 274 -19.50 16.28 -15.11
C ASP A 274 -19.87 17.56 -15.83
N LEU A 275 -18.89 18.42 -16.04
CA LEU A 275 -19.03 19.71 -16.72
C LEU A 275 -18.12 19.76 -17.95
N GLY A 276 -18.63 20.26 -19.05
CA GLY A 276 -17.85 20.57 -20.24
C GLY A 276 -18.09 22.03 -20.65
N PHE A 277 -17.01 22.77 -20.90
CA PHE A 277 -17.06 24.19 -21.24
C PHE A 277 -16.17 24.51 -22.43
N PHE A 278 -16.62 25.47 -23.26
CA PHE A 278 -15.83 26.11 -24.32
C PHE A 278 -15.15 25.12 -25.28
N LYS A 279 -15.74 23.94 -25.47
CA LYS A 279 -15.20 22.84 -26.31
C LYS A 279 -13.74 22.47 -25.99
N GLY A 280 -13.40 22.49 -24.73
CA GLY A 280 -12.02 22.15 -24.35
C GLY A 280 -11.78 21.93 -22.86
N LEU A 281 -12.59 22.53 -21.99
CA LEU A 281 -12.49 22.35 -20.54
C LEU A 281 -13.50 21.29 -20.08
N THR A 282 -13.01 20.22 -19.46
CA THR A 282 -13.84 19.24 -18.74
C THR A 282 -13.51 19.26 -17.27
N VAL A 283 -14.53 19.19 -16.42
CA VAL A 283 -14.40 19.11 -14.97
C VAL A 283 -15.29 17.99 -14.47
N SER A 284 -14.76 17.10 -13.65
CA SER A 284 -15.52 16.06 -12.97
C SER A 284 -15.33 16.18 -11.46
N PHE A 285 -16.43 16.10 -10.74
CA PHE A 285 -16.45 16.12 -9.28
C PHE A 285 -17.27 14.95 -8.76
N ASP A 286 -16.76 14.28 -7.73
CA ASP A 286 -17.44 13.22 -7.01
C ASP A 286 -17.25 13.41 -5.52
N TRP A 287 -18.34 13.39 -4.75
CA TRP A 287 -18.33 13.21 -3.32
C TRP A 287 -18.83 11.80 -3.00
N TYR A 288 -18.12 11.09 -2.12
CA TYR A 288 -18.48 9.74 -1.76
C TYR A 288 -18.43 9.49 -0.25
N LYS A 289 -19.26 8.55 0.19
CA LYS A 289 -19.21 7.96 1.52
C LYS A 289 -19.35 6.45 1.40
N SER A 290 -18.46 5.72 2.10
CA SER A 290 -18.48 4.27 2.20
C SER A 290 -18.53 3.85 3.67
N ILE A 291 -19.40 2.92 4.01
CA ILE A 291 -19.49 2.32 5.34
C ILE A 291 -19.25 0.83 5.17
N CYS A 292 -18.18 0.33 5.77
CA CYS A 292 -17.91 -1.09 5.86
C CYS A 292 -18.50 -1.61 7.17
N ASP A 293 -19.54 -2.42 7.05
CA ASP A 293 -20.19 -3.09 8.16
C ASP A 293 -19.83 -4.59 8.17
N ASN A 294 -20.01 -5.26 9.28
CA ASN A 294 -19.72 -6.68 9.44
C ASN A 294 -18.24 -7.04 9.16
N MET A 295 -17.32 -6.13 9.44
CA MET A 295 -15.90 -6.45 9.33
C MET A 295 -15.53 -7.57 10.30
N LEU A 296 -14.65 -8.45 9.85
CA LEU A 296 -14.09 -9.51 10.68
C LEU A 296 -13.13 -8.94 11.71
N VAL A 297 -13.45 -9.14 12.97
CA VAL A 297 -12.64 -8.69 14.11
C VAL A 297 -12.36 -9.84 15.07
N SER A 298 -11.29 -9.72 15.86
CA SER A 298 -10.99 -10.64 16.95
C SER A 298 -11.82 -10.27 18.17
N SER A 299 -12.29 -11.25 18.91
CA SER A 299 -13.04 -11.04 20.16
C SER A 299 -12.18 -11.27 21.41
N GLY A 300 -10.96 -11.76 21.25
CA GLY A 300 -10.10 -12.19 22.36
C GLY A 300 -9.81 -11.08 23.38
N GLU A 301 -9.58 -9.84 22.92
CA GLU A 301 -9.26 -8.71 23.80
C GLU A 301 -10.36 -8.37 24.83
N LEU A 302 -11.60 -8.74 24.56
CA LEU A 302 -12.74 -8.49 25.46
C LEU A 302 -12.98 -9.63 26.45
N VAL A 303 -12.21 -10.71 26.35
CA VAL A 303 -12.38 -11.90 27.18
C VAL A 303 -11.31 -11.93 28.26
N PRO A 304 -11.65 -12.14 29.53
CA PRO A 304 -10.70 -12.21 30.60
C PRO A 304 -9.71 -13.38 30.46
N GLU A 305 -8.43 -13.13 30.68
CA GLU A 305 -7.35 -14.13 30.53
C GLU A 305 -7.52 -15.36 31.44
N TYR A 306 -8.22 -15.21 32.58
CA TYR A 306 -8.45 -16.33 33.51
C TYR A 306 -9.30 -17.47 32.92
N GLN A 307 -9.90 -17.30 31.73
CA GLN A 307 -10.61 -18.37 31.04
C GLN A 307 -9.67 -19.45 30.47
N GLY A 308 -8.36 -19.19 30.44
CA GLY A 308 -7.35 -20.16 30.05
C GLY A 308 -7.31 -20.49 28.56
N ILE A 309 -8.01 -19.74 27.71
CA ILE A 309 -7.98 -19.84 26.24
C ILE A 309 -7.07 -18.74 25.73
N ALA A 310 -6.08 -19.08 24.89
CA ALA A 310 -5.21 -18.09 24.25
C ALA A 310 -6.05 -17.09 23.41
N LEU A 311 -5.72 -15.80 23.47
CA LEU A 311 -6.50 -14.73 22.84
C LEU A 311 -6.65 -14.92 21.32
N GLU A 312 -5.65 -15.46 20.66
CA GLU A 312 -5.65 -15.78 19.24
C GLU A 312 -6.61 -16.92 18.86
N ASN A 313 -6.98 -17.77 19.81
CA ASN A 313 -7.86 -18.94 19.61
C ASN A 313 -9.35 -18.60 19.71
N TYR A 314 -9.70 -17.38 20.10
CA TYR A 314 -11.09 -16.95 20.09
C TYR A 314 -11.63 -16.77 18.68
N PRO A 315 -12.92 -17.12 18.43
CA PRO A 315 -13.52 -17.03 17.11
C PRO A 315 -13.56 -15.59 16.59
N LYS A 316 -13.41 -15.44 15.29
CA LYS A 316 -13.66 -14.17 14.61
C LYS A 316 -15.15 -13.85 14.60
N LEU A 317 -15.47 -12.56 14.64
CA LEU A 317 -16.84 -12.06 14.64
C LEU A 317 -17.05 -11.00 13.55
N ASN A 318 -18.25 -10.96 12.96
CA ASN A 318 -18.68 -9.89 12.03
C ASN A 318 -19.25 -8.68 12.80
N LYS A 319 -18.43 -8.03 13.61
CA LYS A 319 -18.83 -6.90 14.46
C LYS A 319 -18.14 -5.58 14.14
N GLY A 320 -17.06 -5.64 13.38
CA GLY A 320 -16.29 -4.44 13.06
C GLY A 320 -17.02 -3.50 12.11
N ARG A 321 -16.73 -2.21 12.24
CA ARG A 321 -17.27 -1.14 11.41
C ARG A 321 -16.23 -0.05 11.15
N MET A 322 -16.17 0.39 9.90
CA MET A 322 -15.30 1.48 9.47
C MET A 322 -16.03 2.37 8.46
N GLU A 323 -15.79 3.66 8.53
CA GLU A 323 -16.28 4.64 7.57
C GLU A 323 -15.13 5.22 6.75
N ASN A 324 -15.41 5.55 5.49
CA ASN A 324 -14.53 6.31 4.62
C ASN A 324 -15.36 7.32 3.83
N GLN A 325 -14.95 8.59 3.80
CA GLN A 325 -15.60 9.63 3.02
C GLN A 325 -14.56 10.55 2.41
N GLY A 326 -14.93 11.13 1.28
CA GLY A 326 -14.02 12.02 0.59
C GLY A 326 -14.65 12.66 -0.63
N PHE A 327 -13.83 13.38 -1.37
CA PHE A 327 -14.19 13.92 -2.66
C PHE A 327 -13.03 13.83 -3.64
N GLU A 328 -13.36 13.81 -4.90
CA GLU A 328 -12.44 13.80 -6.02
C GLU A 328 -12.83 14.90 -7.00
N LEU A 329 -11.84 15.64 -7.45
CA LEU A 329 -11.98 16.71 -8.44
C LEU A 329 -10.94 16.47 -9.52
N SER A 330 -11.37 16.45 -10.78
CA SER A 330 -10.47 16.45 -11.92
C SER A 330 -10.88 17.53 -12.91
N ALA A 331 -9.89 18.17 -13.52
CA ALA A 331 -10.10 19.14 -14.56
C ALA A 331 -9.08 18.93 -15.67
N MET A 332 -9.52 19.00 -16.92
CA MET A 332 -8.66 18.92 -18.11
C MET A 332 -9.06 20.01 -19.09
N TYR A 333 -8.09 20.80 -19.47
CA TYR A 333 -8.27 21.75 -20.56
C TYR A 333 -7.34 21.40 -21.71
N SER A 334 -7.91 21.21 -22.89
CA SER A 334 -7.15 20.97 -24.09
C SER A 334 -7.64 21.86 -25.22
N LYS A 335 -6.69 22.39 -26.01
CA LYS A 335 -7.03 23.28 -27.11
C LYS A 335 -6.03 23.18 -28.25
N LEU A 336 -6.57 23.07 -29.46
CA LEU A 336 -5.84 23.29 -30.69
C LEU A 336 -5.95 24.79 -31.03
N LEU A 337 -4.86 25.55 -30.82
CA LEU A 337 -4.84 26.99 -31.09
C LEU A 337 -4.79 27.29 -32.59
N ASN A 338 -3.97 26.52 -33.31
CA ASN A 338 -3.84 26.59 -34.77
C ASN A 338 -3.14 25.33 -35.29
N LYS A 339 -2.82 25.27 -36.60
CA LYS A 339 -2.16 24.13 -37.26
C LYS A 339 -0.82 23.73 -36.60
N HIS A 340 -0.20 24.63 -35.84
CA HIS A 340 1.15 24.44 -35.28
C HIS A 340 1.16 24.31 -33.76
N TRP A 341 0.18 24.84 -33.07
CA TRP A 341 0.14 24.89 -31.62
C TRP A 341 -1.06 24.12 -31.06
N SER A 342 -0.79 23.21 -30.19
CA SER A 342 -1.79 22.62 -29.31
C SER A 342 -1.22 22.46 -27.92
N PHE A 343 -2.08 22.55 -26.93
CA PHE A 343 -1.69 22.28 -25.55
C PHE A 343 -2.80 21.58 -24.80
N TYR A 344 -2.40 20.94 -23.72
CA TYR A 344 -3.31 20.46 -22.68
C TYR A 344 -2.73 20.77 -21.31
N LEU A 345 -3.61 21.00 -20.35
CA LEU A 345 -3.30 21.13 -18.94
C LEU A 345 -4.39 20.41 -18.16
N GLY A 346 -4.01 19.46 -17.33
CA GLY A 346 -4.94 18.67 -16.53
C GLY A 346 -4.44 18.46 -15.13
N GLY A 347 -5.34 18.40 -14.19
CA GLY A 347 -5.02 18.11 -12.81
C GLY A 347 -6.13 17.31 -12.14
N ALA A 348 -5.76 16.57 -11.11
CA ALA A 348 -6.72 15.93 -10.23
C ALA A 348 -6.29 16.11 -8.77
N PHE A 349 -7.29 16.23 -7.92
CA PHE A 349 -7.14 16.31 -6.49
C PHE A 349 -8.15 15.37 -5.84
N SER A 350 -7.70 14.52 -4.94
CA SER A 350 -8.58 13.71 -4.10
C SER A 350 -8.28 13.93 -2.63
N TYR A 351 -9.33 13.99 -1.85
CA TYR A 351 -9.27 14.00 -0.39
C TYR A 351 -10.11 12.88 0.17
N ASN A 352 -9.49 12.08 1.03
CA ASN A 352 -10.19 10.99 1.69
C ASN A 352 -9.88 10.98 3.20
N LYS A 353 -10.86 10.61 4.01
CA LYS A 353 -10.70 10.43 5.45
C LYS A 353 -11.46 9.18 5.89
N ASN A 354 -10.74 8.20 6.38
CA ASN A 354 -11.34 7.03 7.01
C ASN A 354 -11.33 7.15 8.53
N LYS A 355 -12.24 6.43 9.18
CA LYS A 355 -12.35 6.31 10.62
C LYS A 355 -12.79 4.90 10.99
N VAL A 356 -12.03 4.26 11.86
CA VAL A 356 -12.44 3.02 12.52
C VAL A 356 -13.49 3.38 13.58
N ILE A 357 -14.68 2.81 13.45
CA ILE A 357 -15.82 3.11 14.35
C ILE A 357 -15.87 2.11 15.50
N ASP A 358 -15.74 0.83 15.15
CA ASP A 358 -15.80 -0.27 16.12
C ASP A 358 -14.95 -1.45 15.59
N VAL A 359 -14.11 -2.01 16.40
CA VAL A 359 -13.32 -3.22 16.12
C VAL A 359 -13.27 -4.15 17.32
N MET A 360 -14.18 -3.96 18.28
CA MET A 360 -14.21 -4.69 19.55
C MET A 360 -12.90 -4.59 20.33
N GLU A 361 -12.27 -3.42 20.29
CA GLU A 361 -11.06 -3.11 21.04
C GLU A 361 -11.41 -2.86 22.51
N ALA A 362 -10.66 -3.46 23.43
CA ALA A 362 -10.83 -3.23 24.85
C ALA A 362 -10.46 -1.79 25.22
N GLU A 363 -11.23 -1.19 26.12
CA GLU A 363 -10.89 0.12 26.66
C GLU A 363 -9.72 0.01 27.64
N ASN A 364 -8.64 0.71 27.36
CA ASN A 364 -7.49 0.79 28.26
C ASN A 364 -7.80 1.81 29.37
N VAL A 365 -8.32 1.34 30.47
CA VAL A 365 -8.67 2.18 31.62
C VAL A 365 -7.43 2.88 32.18
N GLY A 366 -7.55 4.17 32.44
CA GLY A 366 -6.42 4.99 32.95
C GLY A 366 -5.48 5.54 31.88
N TYR A 367 -5.74 5.29 30.60
CA TYR A 367 -5.00 5.92 29.52
C TYR A 367 -5.69 7.21 29.06
N THR A 368 -4.91 8.23 28.74
CA THR A 368 -5.42 9.47 28.11
C THR A 368 -6.11 9.18 26.77
N TYR A 369 -5.58 8.19 26.05
CA TYR A 369 -6.14 7.69 24.80
C TYR A 369 -6.52 6.21 24.98
N PRO A 370 -7.78 5.91 25.39
CA PRO A 370 -8.17 4.57 25.80
C PRO A 370 -8.20 3.55 24.64
N TYR A 371 -8.29 4.01 23.41
CA TYR A 371 -8.29 3.17 22.21
C TYR A 371 -7.13 3.50 21.28
N LYS A 372 -6.44 2.48 20.77
CA LYS A 372 -5.33 2.64 19.80
C LYS A 372 -5.82 2.60 18.34
N THR A 373 -6.99 2.03 18.07
CA THR A 373 -7.54 1.84 16.73
C THR A 373 -8.89 2.51 16.59
N GLN A 374 -9.80 2.24 17.49
CA GLN A 374 -11.16 2.76 17.49
C GLN A 374 -11.17 4.29 17.68
N GLY A 375 -11.89 4.98 16.81
CA GLY A 375 -11.95 6.45 16.80
C GLY A 375 -10.94 7.13 15.88
N TYR A 376 -9.92 6.39 15.41
CA TYR A 376 -8.82 6.91 14.58
C TYR A 376 -8.88 6.42 13.12
N SER A 377 -8.03 6.98 12.29
CA SER A 377 -7.84 6.47 10.94
C SER A 377 -7.07 5.15 10.97
N ARG A 378 -7.39 4.22 10.08
CA ARG A 378 -6.60 3.00 9.91
C ARG A 378 -5.13 3.35 9.65
N GLY A 379 -4.20 2.73 10.39
CA GLY A 379 -2.77 2.98 10.26
C GLY A 379 -2.31 4.31 10.89
N GLN A 380 -3.03 4.82 11.87
CA GLN A 380 -2.58 5.93 12.72
C GLN A 380 -1.29 5.53 13.44
N TYR A 381 -0.29 6.42 13.44
CA TYR A 381 0.92 6.23 14.24
C TYR A 381 0.72 6.68 15.67
N TRP A 382 1.35 5.95 16.58
CA TRP A 382 1.36 6.18 18.02
C TRP A 382 2.78 6.32 18.51
N GLY A 383 3.03 7.30 19.37
CA GLY A 383 4.36 7.53 19.89
C GLY A 383 4.34 8.53 21.04
N TYR A 384 5.50 8.68 21.68
CA TYR A 384 5.71 9.67 22.73
C TYR A 384 5.82 11.07 22.15
N ILE A 385 5.19 12.03 22.79
CA ILE A 385 5.30 13.44 22.41
C ILE A 385 6.49 14.06 23.12
N ILE A 386 7.42 14.63 22.38
CA ILE A 386 8.55 15.35 22.96
C ILE A 386 8.07 16.69 23.51
N ASP A 387 8.52 17.05 24.71
CA ASP A 387 8.24 18.32 25.34
C ASP A 387 9.30 19.37 24.95
N TYR A 388 8.97 20.22 24.03
CA TYR A 388 9.82 21.32 23.58
C TYR A 388 9.72 22.59 24.43
N SER A 389 9.17 22.53 25.63
CA SER A 389 9.01 23.72 26.52
C SER A 389 10.34 24.38 26.89
N ASN A 390 11.43 23.62 26.93
CA ASN A 390 12.79 24.11 27.15
C ASN A 390 13.53 24.54 25.86
N GLY A 391 12.89 24.50 24.69
CA GLY A 391 13.41 24.91 23.38
C GLY A 391 13.84 23.75 22.49
N ASN A 392 14.70 22.83 22.94
CA ASN A 392 15.21 21.72 22.11
C ASN A 392 14.59 20.35 22.43
N GLY A 393 13.83 20.22 23.52
CA GLY A 393 13.15 18.99 23.90
C GLY A 393 14.07 17.89 24.46
N MET A 394 15.25 18.26 24.96
CA MET A 394 16.25 17.36 25.50
C MET A 394 16.66 17.82 26.91
N PHE A 395 17.06 16.88 27.76
CA PHE A 395 17.66 17.24 29.06
C PHE A 395 19.02 17.87 28.81
N ASN A 396 19.19 19.17 29.12
CA ASN A 396 20.43 19.88 28.84
C ASN A 396 21.39 19.88 30.02
N PHE A 397 20.86 19.65 31.23
CA PHE A 397 21.63 19.63 32.47
C PHE A 397 21.19 18.48 33.37
N ARG A 398 22.09 18.04 34.23
CA ARG A 398 21.78 17.01 35.22
C ARG A 398 20.69 17.47 36.20
N ASP A 399 20.75 18.72 36.63
CA ASP A 399 19.72 19.33 37.49
C ASP A 399 18.32 19.33 36.84
N GLU A 400 18.21 19.56 35.55
CA GLU A 400 16.95 19.52 34.78
C GLU A 400 16.37 18.10 34.81
N LEU A 401 17.20 17.10 34.54
CA LEU A 401 16.82 15.69 34.61
C LEU A 401 16.34 15.29 36.00
N GLU A 402 17.11 15.61 37.03
CA GLU A 402 16.80 15.27 38.45
C GLU A 402 15.52 15.99 38.94
N LYS A 403 15.35 17.28 38.60
CA LYS A 403 14.17 18.07 39.00
C LYS A 403 12.90 17.68 38.24
N SER A 404 13.00 17.10 37.05
CA SER A 404 11.84 16.61 36.31
C SER A 404 11.09 15.54 37.08
N GLY A 405 11.83 14.70 37.83
CA GLY A 405 11.30 13.54 38.53
C GLY A 405 10.73 12.46 37.60
N LEU A 406 11.02 12.55 36.28
CA LEU A 406 10.52 11.58 35.28
C LEU A 406 11.36 10.30 35.34
N SER A 407 10.70 9.18 35.30
CA SER A 407 11.28 7.87 35.05
C SER A 407 10.71 7.26 33.79
N TYR A 408 11.49 6.47 33.06
CA TYR A 408 11.03 5.85 31.82
C TYR A 408 11.01 4.34 31.98
N ALA A 409 9.87 3.71 31.70
CA ALA A 409 9.68 2.27 31.84
C ALA A 409 10.58 1.44 30.89
N PHE A 410 11.07 2.05 29.80
CA PHE A 410 11.90 1.44 28.79
C PHE A 410 13.40 1.77 28.85
N GLY A 411 13.86 2.39 29.95
CA GLY A 411 15.28 2.70 30.16
C GLY A 411 15.51 3.87 31.11
N THR A 412 16.77 4.18 31.41
CA THR A 412 17.14 5.31 32.24
C THR A 412 17.52 6.49 31.35
N PRO A 413 16.80 7.63 31.42
CA PRO A 413 17.12 8.81 30.63
C PRO A 413 18.46 9.43 31.11
N ARG A 414 19.17 10.04 30.17
CA ARG A 414 20.45 10.71 30.37
C ARG A 414 20.35 12.17 29.95
N VAL A 415 21.33 12.97 30.35
CA VAL A 415 21.50 14.31 29.79
C VAL A 415 21.75 14.19 28.29
N GLY A 416 21.03 14.97 27.49
CA GLY A 416 20.99 14.90 26.03
C GLY A 416 19.91 13.97 25.47
N ASP A 417 19.20 13.20 26.26
CA ASP A 417 18.07 12.39 25.83
C ASP A 417 16.77 13.22 25.74
N PHE A 418 15.79 12.78 24.95
CA PHE A 418 14.51 13.45 24.80
C PHE A 418 13.70 13.51 26.10
N ILE A 419 13.05 14.64 26.33
CA ILE A 419 12.03 14.83 27.38
C ILE A 419 10.68 14.46 26.78
N TYR A 420 10.06 13.41 27.29
CA TYR A 420 8.71 13.02 26.87
C TYR A 420 7.64 13.62 27.78
N LYS A 421 6.48 13.95 27.22
CA LYS A 421 5.33 14.44 27.97
C LYS A 421 4.72 13.31 28.78
N ASP A 422 4.60 13.51 30.07
CA ASP A 422 3.79 12.71 30.98
C ASP A 422 2.32 13.13 30.79
N LEU A 423 1.53 12.27 30.12
CA LEU A 423 0.16 12.60 29.75
C LEU A 423 -0.86 12.26 30.85
N ASN A 424 -0.55 11.32 31.70
CA ASN A 424 -1.41 10.91 32.83
C ASN A 424 -1.02 11.54 34.17
N GLY A 425 0.17 12.16 34.26
CA GLY A 425 0.65 12.89 35.44
C GLY A 425 1.26 12.03 36.56
N ASP A 426 1.63 10.76 36.25
CA ASP A 426 2.15 9.81 37.24
C ASP A 426 3.69 9.81 37.36
N LYS A 427 4.38 10.66 36.59
CA LYS A 427 5.85 10.78 36.51
C LYS A 427 6.56 9.57 35.92
N VAL A 428 5.84 8.61 35.36
CA VAL A 428 6.40 7.43 34.73
C VAL A 428 6.03 7.46 33.26
N ILE A 429 6.99 7.67 32.37
CA ILE A 429 6.77 7.61 30.93
C ILE A 429 6.67 6.14 30.50
N ASP A 430 5.47 5.70 30.16
CA ASP A 430 5.16 4.33 29.78
C ASP A 430 4.14 4.29 28.62
N GLU A 431 3.56 3.13 28.35
CA GLU A 431 2.56 2.95 27.27
C GLU A 431 1.34 3.88 27.41
N LYS A 432 1.04 4.40 28.61
CA LYS A 432 -0.09 5.30 28.85
C LYS A 432 0.15 6.71 28.31
N ASP A 433 1.44 7.07 28.07
CA ASP A 433 1.84 8.38 27.56
C ASP A 433 1.96 8.42 26.04
N LYS A 434 1.67 7.32 25.36
CA LYS A 434 1.61 7.32 23.90
C LYS A 434 0.37 8.04 23.41
N ALA A 435 0.56 8.92 22.43
CA ALA A 435 -0.48 9.70 21.77
C ALA A 435 -0.51 9.44 20.27
N PRO A 436 -1.62 9.75 19.59
CA PRO A 436 -1.65 9.72 18.12
C PRO A 436 -0.78 10.84 17.57
N VAL A 437 0.24 10.50 16.78
CA VAL A 437 1.17 11.46 16.18
C VAL A 437 0.87 11.61 14.69
N GLY A 438 0.74 12.86 14.25
CA GLY A 438 0.54 13.20 12.84
C GLY A 438 -0.71 12.58 12.22
N TYR A 439 -0.61 12.18 10.98
CA TYR A 439 -1.65 11.51 10.20
C TYR A 439 -1.40 10.00 10.14
N SER A 440 -2.32 9.29 9.50
CA SER A 440 -2.14 7.88 9.16
C SER A 440 -1.01 7.68 8.15
N LYS A 441 -0.46 6.46 8.09
CA LYS A 441 0.48 6.06 7.03
C LYS A 441 -0.14 6.05 5.61
N TYR A 442 -1.45 6.15 5.53
CA TYR A 442 -2.17 6.26 4.25
C TYR A 442 -2.49 7.73 3.97
N PRO A 443 -2.01 8.30 2.85
CA PRO A 443 -2.26 9.69 2.52
C PRO A 443 -3.75 10.03 2.47
N ARG A 444 -4.12 11.20 3.01
CA ARG A 444 -5.49 11.73 2.88
C ARG A 444 -5.67 12.56 1.63
N GLN A 445 -4.58 13.05 1.07
CA GLN A 445 -4.59 13.88 -0.13
C GLN A 445 -3.71 13.26 -1.20
N TYR A 446 -4.24 13.19 -2.42
CA TYR A 446 -3.47 12.90 -3.62
C TYR A 446 -3.73 14.01 -4.63
N TYR A 447 -2.69 14.45 -5.29
CA TYR A 447 -2.80 15.47 -6.32
C TYR A 447 -1.81 15.20 -7.44
N ASN A 448 -2.26 15.56 -8.64
CA ASN A 448 -1.41 15.57 -9.81
C ASN A 448 -1.70 16.78 -10.68
N LEU A 449 -0.70 17.19 -11.43
CA LEU A 449 -0.80 18.20 -12.47
C LEU A 449 0.00 17.71 -13.66
N SER A 450 -0.63 17.59 -14.81
CA SER A 450 0.02 17.21 -16.06
C SER A 450 -0.24 18.24 -17.14
N GLY A 451 0.75 18.46 -17.99
CA GLY A 451 0.61 19.38 -19.10
C GLY A 451 1.47 18.96 -20.27
N GLY A 452 1.04 19.39 -21.44
CA GLY A 452 1.80 19.20 -22.65
C GLY A 452 1.60 20.36 -23.62
N LEU A 453 2.64 20.65 -24.35
CA LEU A 453 2.69 21.67 -25.38
C LEU A 453 3.26 21.06 -26.64
N ARG A 454 2.53 21.21 -27.75
CA ARG A 454 3.04 20.85 -29.06
C ARG A 454 3.18 22.10 -29.92
N PHE A 455 4.37 22.27 -30.47
CA PHE A 455 4.67 23.30 -31.45
C PHE A 455 5.31 22.68 -32.68
N LYS A 456 4.55 22.65 -33.80
CA LYS A 456 4.98 21.96 -35.02
C LYS A 456 5.38 20.52 -34.74
N ASN A 457 6.68 20.23 -34.83
CA ASN A 457 7.28 18.92 -34.64
C ASN A 457 7.81 18.69 -33.22
N TRP A 458 7.82 19.71 -32.36
CA TRP A 458 8.24 19.65 -30.97
C TRP A 458 7.06 19.30 -30.06
N GLU A 459 7.34 18.46 -29.08
CA GLU A 459 6.41 18.10 -28.02
C GLU A 459 7.11 18.21 -26.65
N LEU A 460 6.48 18.88 -25.71
CA LEU A 460 6.91 18.97 -24.31
C LEU A 460 5.78 18.42 -23.44
N ASN A 461 6.09 17.46 -22.57
CA ASN A 461 5.15 16.90 -21.61
C ASN A 461 5.77 16.90 -20.23
N PHE A 462 4.95 17.14 -19.22
CA PHE A 462 5.35 17.03 -17.81
C PHE A 462 4.21 16.51 -16.94
N MET A 463 4.58 15.91 -15.82
CA MET A 463 3.64 15.46 -14.80
C MET A 463 4.23 15.63 -13.41
N PHE A 464 3.55 16.39 -12.58
CA PHE A 464 3.76 16.44 -11.15
C PHE A 464 2.80 15.49 -10.44
N GLN A 465 3.28 14.87 -9.38
CA GLN A 465 2.50 14.00 -8.51
C GLN A 465 2.86 14.27 -7.06
N GLY A 466 1.88 14.27 -6.19
CA GLY A 466 2.13 14.42 -4.78
C GLY A 466 1.09 13.74 -3.89
N ALA A 467 1.47 13.59 -2.65
CA ALA A 467 0.61 13.13 -1.56
C ALA A 467 0.75 14.07 -0.37
N GLY A 468 -0.32 14.26 0.36
CA GLY A 468 -0.34 15.12 1.53
C GLY A 468 -1.14 14.53 2.70
N LYS A 469 -0.95 15.09 3.88
CA LYS A 469 -1.54 14.59 5.12
C LYS A 469 -1.26 13.10 5.31
N VAL A 470 0.00 12.76 5.26
CA VAL A 470 0.53 11.42 5.43
C VAL A 470 1.72 11.48 6.40
N THR A 471 1.85 10.46 7.20
CA THR A 471 2.93 10.35 8.19
C THR A 471 3.71 9.06 7.93
N THR A 472 5.00 9.09 8.20
CA THR A 472 5.87 7.92 8.24
C THR A 472 6.70 7.93 9.50
N VAL A 473 7.26 6.80 9.87
CA VAL A 473 8.27 6.69 10.93
C VAL A 473 9.61 6.37 10.29
N ILE A 474 10.65 7.04 10.77
CA ILE A 474 12.03 6.73 10.43
C ILE A 474 12.59 5.92 11.59
N GLU A 475 13.04 4.70 11.30
CA GLU A 475 13.59 3.76 12.27
C GLU A 475 14.65 2.85 11.65
N GLY A 476 15.45 2.21 12.48
CA GLY A 476 16.47 1.27 12.02
C GLY A 476 17.76 1.92 11.51
N VAL A 477 18.39 1.31 10.52
CA VAL A 477 19.68 1.77 9.98
C VAL A 477 19.59 3.18 9.44
N GLY A 478 20.49 4.04 9.90
CA GLY A 478 20.56 5.42 9.45
C GLY A 478 19.62 6.39 10.18
N ALA A 479 18.65 5.89 10.95
CA ALA A 479 17.87 6.69 11.89
C ALA A 479 18.39 6.56 13.31
N TYR A 480 18.69 5.32 13.74
CA TYR A 480 19.24 5.00 15.06
C TYR A 480 20.71 4.61 14.91
N GLU A 481 21.59 5.40 15.49
CA GLU A 481 23.04 5.20 15.45
C GLU A 481 23.50 3.88 16.08
N SER A 482 22.73 3.35 17.01
CA SER A 482 23.05 2.10 17.71
C SER A 482 22.62 0.84 16.97
N ALA A 483 21.67 0.93 16.02
CA ALA A 483 21.04 -0.23 15.39
C ALA A 483 22.04 -1.10 14.60
N TYR A 484 23.16 -0.50 14.15
CA TYR A 484 24.22 -1.19 13.41
C TYR A 484 25.63 -0.74 13.83
N GLN A 485 25.89 -0.74 15.15
CA GLN A 485 27.22 -0.54 15.71
C GLN A 485 27.95 0.72 15.19
N GLY A 486 27.24 1.84 15.12
CA GLY A 486 27.82 3.13 14.78
C GLY A 486 27.77 3.49 13.30
N VAL A 487 26.75 3.03 12.56
CA VAL A 487 26.45 3.61 11.25
C VAL A 487 25.79 4.97 11.46
N PHE A 488 26.44 6.04 11.00
CA PHE A 488 26.00 7.41 11.15
C PHE A 488 25.59 7.99 9.80
N ASN A 489 24.64 8.92 9.80
CA ASN A 489 24.19 9.71 8.67
C ASN A 489 24.21 11.20 9.02
N ASP A 490 23.94 12.05 8.05
CA ASP A 490 23.92 13.51 8.21
C ASP A 490 22.98 13.99 9.32
N ILE A 491 21.90 13.27 9.58
CA ILE A 491 20.97 13.57 10.68
C ILE A 491 21.67 13.60 12.06
N HIS A 492 22.77 12.87 12.23
CA HIS A 492 23.53 12.76 13.49
C HIS A 492 24.60 13.84 13.66
N LEU A 493 24.92 14.61 12.61
CA LEU A 493 26.04 15.58 12.62
C LEU A 493 25.90 16.61 13.74
N ASN A 494 24.70 17.07 14.01
CA ASN A 494 24.43 18.07 15.06
C ASN A 494 23.74 17.43 16.28
N ALA A 495 24.20 16.23 16.67
CA ALA A 495 23.73 15.58 17.88
C ALA A 495 24.11 16.38 19.13
N TRP A 496 23.29 16.24 20.16
CA TRP A 496 23.51 16.91 21.43
C TRP A 496 24.86 16.47 22.04
N THR A 497 25.69 17.45 22.45
CA THR A 497 26.83 17.31 23.33
C THR A 497 26.83 18.48 24.29
N GLU A 498 27.43 18.31 25.49
CA GLU A 498 27.53 19.36 26.48
C GLU A 498 28.31 20.58 25.95
N GLU A 499 29.34 20.35 25.14
CA GLU A 499 30.13 21.39 24.51
C GLU A 499 29.28 22.21 23.53
N ARG A 500 28.54 21.56 22.61
CA ARG A 500 27.62 22.25 21.67
C ARG A 500 26.56 23.05 22.37
N TRP A 501 25.98 22.49 23.43
CA TRP A 501 24.99 23.20 24.22
C TRP A 501 25.57 24.45 24.84
N ASN A 502 26.73 24.35 25.50
CA ASN A 502 27.40 25.46 26.18
C ASN A 502 27.87 26.55 25.19
N ASN A 503 28.23 26.17 23.95
CA ASN A 503 28.62 27.09 22.89
C ASN A 503 27.40 27.74 22.18
N GLY A 504 26.17 27.35 22.49
CA GLY A 504 24.96 27.84 21.81
C GLY A 504 24.86 27.39 20.37
N GLU A 505 25.47 26.24 20.01
CA GLU A 505 25.42 25.68 18.68
C GLU A 505 24.04 25.06 18.37
N THR A 506 23.71 24.94 17.10
CA THR A 506 22.46 24.28 16.67
C THR A 506 22.52 22.79 16.97
N ILE A 507 21.54 22.28 17.72
CA ILE A 507 21.37 20.87 18.06
C ILE A 507 20.10 20.38 17.40
N THR A 508 20.20 19.34 16.58
CA THR A 508 19.08 18.80 15.79
C THR A 508 18.80 17.32 16.04
N TYR A 509 19.62 16.65 16.88
CA TYR A 509 19.49 15.24 17.22
C TYR A 509 19.86 15.03 18.69
N PRO A 510 19.27 14.05 19.41
CA PRO A 510 19.62 13.78 20.81
C PRO A 510 21.04 13.25 20.97
N ALA A 511 21.46 13.06 22.20
CA ALA A 511 22.79 12.51 22.51
C ALA A 511 22.95 11.10 21.88
N LEU A 512 24.09 10.91 21.20
CA LEU A 512 24.40 9.63 20.54
C LEU A 512 24.67 8.52 21.57
N SER A 513 24.33 7.29 21.19
CA SER A 513 24.57 6.10 21.99
C SER A 513 24.98 4.92 21.13
N LEU A 514 25.98 4.18 21.54
CA LEU A 514 26.36 2.89 20.93
C LEU A 514 25.45 1.73 21.38
N LYS A 515 24.53 1.99 22.29
CA LYS A 515 23.54 1.03 22.78
C LYS A 515 22.16 1.62 22.60
N GLU A 516 21.14 0.78 22.70
CA GLU A 516 19.77 1.28 22.75
C GLU A 516 19.63 2.33 23.86
N SER A 517 18.95 3.43 23.53
CA SER A 517 18.69 4.54 24.43
C SER A 517 17.21 4.83 24.51
N THR A 518 16.82 5.65 25.48
CA THR A 518 15.43 6.11 25.62
C THR A 518 14.95 6.92 24.41
N ASN A 519 15.86 7.40 23.57
CA ASN A 519 15.56 8.12 22.32
C ASN A 519 14.99 7.23 21.22
N HIS A 520 15.34 5.92 21.21
CA HIS A 520 15.00 4.98 20.17
C HIS A 520 13.59 4.38 20.31
N GLN A 521 12.66 5.20 20.76
CA GLN A 521 11.24 4.87 20.83
C GLN A 521 10.48 5.57 19.72
N PRO A 522 9.35 5.01 19.24
CA PRO A 522 8.43 5.76 18.37
C PRO A 522 8.02 7.07 19.07
N ASN A 523 8.40 8.20 18.52
CA ASN A 523 8.14 9.51 19.12
C ASN A 523 7.91 10.59 18.05
N SER A 524 7.52 11.77 18.48
CA SER A 524 7.21 12.89 17.58
C SER A 524 8.42 13.46 16.81
N PHE A 525 9.64 13.00 17.09
CA PHE A 525 10.82 13.33 16.30
C PHE A 525 10.99 12.39 15.08
N PHE A 526 10.84 11.09 15.30
CA PHE A 526 11.01 10.08 14.24
C PHE A 526 9.71 9.82 13.46
N ILE A 527 8.56 10.17 14.02
CA ILE A 527 7.26 10.13 13.32
C ILE A 527 7.08 11.47 12.61
N MET A 528 7.23 11.48 11.29
CA MET A 528 7.40 12.69 10.48
C MET A 528 6.31 12.83 9.42
N ASP A 529 6.12 14.08 8.96
CA ASP A 529 5.30 14.38 7.78
C ASP A 529 6.01 13.89 6.51
N ALA A 530 5.38 12.92 5.84
CA ALA A 530 5.85 12.34 4.58
C ALA A 530 5.13 12.93 3.34
N SER A 531 4.54 14.12 3.49
CA SER A 531 3.94 14.82 2.36
C SER A 531 5.00 15.23 1.34
N TYR A 532 4.69 15.08 0.05
CA TYR A 532 5.65 15.41 -1.00
C TYR A 532 4.96 15.93 -2.27
N LEU A 533 5.73 16.66 -3.08
CA LEU A 533 5.46 17.01 -4.48
C LEU A 533 6.65 16.61 -5.34
N ARG A 534 6.43 15.84 -6.40
CA ARG A 534 7.48 15.30 -7.25
C ARG A 534 7.22 15.60 -8.72
N LEU A 535 8.26 16.05 -9.44
CA LEU A 535 8.24 16.03 -10.90
C LEU A 535 8.43 14.57 -11.36
N LYS A 536 7.30 13.92 -11.59
CA LYS A 536 7.23 12.48 -11.86
C LYS A 536 7.77 12.12 -13.22
N ASN A 537 7.37 12.87 -14.23
CA ASN A 537 7.82 12.70 -15.61
C ASN A 537 8.04 14.06 -16.27
N ALA A 538 9.08 14.16 -17.08
CA ALA A 538 9.23 15.22 -18.06
C ALA A 538 9.77 14.62 -19.35
N GLU A 539 9.25 15.05 -20.48
CA GLU A 539 9.68 14.60 -21.79
C GLU A 539 9.73 15.78 -22.77
N ILE A 540 10.81 15.87 -23.53
CA ILE A 540 10.89 16.67 -24.73
C ILE A 540 11.10 15.76 -25.93
N ALA A 541 10.33 15.97 -26.99
CA ALA A 541 10.40 15.14 -28.17
C ALA A 541 10.37 15.96 -29.46
N TYR A 542 11.00 15.43 -30.48
CA TYR A 542 11.00 16.00 -31.82
C TYR A 542 10.65 14.92 -32.84
N THR A 543 9.64 15.17 -33.65
CA THR A 543 9.28 14.30 -34.78
C THR A 543 9.94 14.84 -36.05
N LEU A 544 10.77 14.02 -36.72
CA LEU A 544 11.40 14.45 -37.95
C LEU A 544 10.35 14.69 -39.05
N PRO A 545 10.58 15.72 -39.89
CA PRO A 545 9.73 15.92 -41.07
C PRO A 545 9.67 14.69 -41.96
N VAL A 546 8.51 14.43 -42.56
CA VAL A 546 8.24 13.22 -43.34
C VAL A 546 9.26 12.99 -44.48
N HIS A 547 9.70 14.07 -45.13
CA HIS A 547 10.70 13.99 -46.22
C HIS A 547 12.09 13.50 -45.74
N ILE A 548 12.42 13.66 -44.47
CA ILE A 548 13.67 13.12 -43.86
C ILE A 548 13.45 11.65 -43.50
N SER A 549 12.32 11.33 -42.87
CA SER A 549 12.01 9.96 -42.45
C SER A 549 11.91 9.01 -43.66
N GLN A 550 11.34 9.47 -44.76
CA GLN A 550 11.21 8.69 -46.02
C GLN A 550 12.57 8.34 -46.66
N LYS A 551 13.60 9.17 -46.46
CA LYS A 551 14.95 8.86 -46.99
C LYS A 551 15.54 7.59 -46.37
N VAL A 552 15.11 7.22 -45.17
CA VAL A 552 15.52 5.99 -44.46
C VAL A 552 14.40 4.94 -44.46
N MET A 553 13.46 5.04 -45.41
CA MET A 553 12.32 4.13 -45.55
C MET A 553 11.42 4.02 -44.30
N ALA A 554 11.44 5.02 -43.44
CA ALA A 554 10.59 5.06 -42.27
C ALA A 554 9.39 5.98 -42.48
N GLN A 555 8.21 5.56 -42.01
CA GLN A 555 7.01 6.40 -42.07
C GLN A 555 7.06 7.58 -41.10
N ARG A 556 7.64 7.37 -39.92
CA ARG A 556 7.81 8.38 -38.88
C ARG A 556 9.04 8.07 -38.03
N ILE A 557 9.82 9.09 -37.74
CA ILE A 557 10.92 9.02 -36.76
C ILE A 557 10.63 10.08 -35.69
N ARG A 558 10.56 9.64 -34.44
CA ARG A 558 10.41 10.51 -33.27
C ARG A 558 11.59 10.26 -32.33
N ILE A 559 12.27 11.31 -31.97
CA ILE A 559 13.39 11.29 -30.99
C ILE A 559 12.88 11.96 -29.74
N SER A 560 13.08 11.34 -28.59
CA SER A 560 12.66 11.91 -27.31
C SER A 560 13.74 11.74 -26.24
N LEU A 561 13.79 12.73 -25.36
CA LEU A 561 14.52 12.68 -24.09
C LEU A 561 13.51 12.76 -22.97
N SER A 562 13.51 11.77 -22.10
CA SER A 562 12.59 11.71 -20.96
C SER A 562 13.32 11.43 -19.66
N GLY A 563 12.80 11.98 -18.56
CA GLY A 563 13.29 11.73 -17.22
C GLY A 563 12.14 11.41 -16.27
N GLN A 564 12.44 10.58 -15.28
CA GLN A 564 11.48 10.20 -14.25
C GLN A 564 12.01 10.54 -12.86
N ASN A 565 11.11 10.98 -11.95
CA ASN A 565 11.44 11.34 -10.58
C ASN A 565 12.59 12.37 -10.49
N LEU A 566 12.57 13.38 -11.35
CA LEU A 566 13.68 14.31 -11.55
C LEU A 566 13.99 15.15 -10.31
N PHE A 567 12.98 15.54 -9.56
CA PHE A 567 13.15 16.14 -8.25
C PHE A 567 11.92 15.90 -7.37
N THR A 568 12.12 15.98 -6.07
CA THR A 568 11.07 15.87 -5.04
C THR A 568 11.24 17.02 -4.05
N ILE A 569 10.13 17.63 -3.67
CA ILE A 569 10.03 18.55 -2.54
C ILE A 569 9.24 17.81 -1.48
N ASP A 570 9.79 17.63 -0.30
CA ASP A 570 9.16 16.93 0.82
C ASP A 570 9.50 17.59 2.16
N ASN A 571 8.90 17.10 3.23
CA ASN A 571 9.10 17.57 4.60
C ASN A 571 9.95 16.58 5.42
N MET A 572 10.57 15.59 4.76
CA MET A 572 11.41 14.63 5.45
C MET A 572 12.73 15.28 5.87
N ARG A 573 13.24 14.88 7.02
CA ARG A 573 14.59 15.25 7.44
C ARG A 573 15.58 14.38 6.67
N SER A 574 16.47 15.02 5.97
CA SER A 574 17.58 14.38 5.23
C SER A 574 18.85 14.44 6.04
#